data_de32fb63ac49b5b6a7dd56a6f58c881f
#
_entry.id   de32fb63ac49b5b6a7dd56a6f58c881f
#
_cell.length_a   1.000
_cell.length_b   1.000
_cell.length_c   1.000
_cell.angle_alpha   90.00
_cell.angle_beta   90.00
_cell.angle_gamma   90.00
#
_symmetry.space_group_name_H-M   'P 1'
#
loop_
_entity.id
_entity.type
_entity.pdbx_description
1 polymer ?
#
loop_
_entity_poly.entity_id
_entity_poly.type
_entity_poly.pdbx_seq_one_letter_code
_entity_poly.pdbx_strand_id
1 'polypeptide(L)'
;MRRTLLKGGAALAGAAWARQLGALRPVVYAQTSPAFRIGFIGDLTGTVAASGRDMLDGFQLYLNEKNSMLGGRQVQLIVEDAAGVPANALTKARKLIEQDRVHLLTAPLLASEAYAVRDYVVERGTPMIFMVASADDLTQRKGAPNLVRTGWSSSQPSHPFGEWVASNYKYKKIATIGSDYAFGYEVVGGFQKTFELHGGQIVQKIWAPLGTPDYSPYVTQLRRDVDAVFAIPVGADVIRFAKAYRQYGLKDKIPLIGGGLLSDESLLRSMAPEDATGIITCLHWAAGLTTPPARKFVQAFNAAYHKDPSYYAETNYTGGMWIDTAVRQIGGKVDDRDAFLRSLLAVQLPNAPRGPIRLDSYHNPIQNEYVRRVENQNGHLINTVIHTFHNVSQFWTFAPAEFLKQPVYDRNYPPCRYCG
;
A
#
# COMPACT_ATOMS: atom_id res chain seq x y z
N MET A 1 -8.31 41.03 -89.77
CA MET A 1 -9.48 41.34 -90.67
C MET A 1 -10.79 40.92 -89.91
N ARG A 2 -11.67 41.89 -89.88
CA ARG A 2 -13.15 41.79 -89.73
C ARG A 2 -13.73 40.88 -88.67
N ARG A 3 -14.28 41.42 -87.53
CA ARG A 3 -15.69 41.88 -87.40
C ARG A 3 -16.69 40.77 -87.78
N THR A 4 -17.57 40.37 -86.86
CA THR A 4 -18.94 40.94 -86.70
C THR A 4 -19.63 40.41 -85.51
N LEU A 5 -20.33 41.33 -84.82
CA LEU A 5 -21.35 41.16 -83.81
C LEU A 5 -22.51 40.31 -84.29
N LEU A 6 -23.25 39.68 -83.35
CA LEU A 6 -24.72 39.78 -83.30
C LEU A 6 -25.24 39.51 -81.90
N LYS A 7 -26.13 40.38 -81.61
CA LYS A 7 -26.92 40.49 -80.33
C LYS A 7 -28.14 39.60 -80.37
N GLY A 8 -28.66 39.32 -79.18
CA GLY A 8 -30.09 38.97 -78.97
C GLY A 8 -30.19 37.63 -78.25
N GLY A 9 -30.81 37.49 -77.16
CA GLY A 9 -31.87 38.03 -76.43
C GLY A 9 -32.40 37.05 -75.41
N ALA A 10 -32.68 37.59 -74.26
CA ALA A 10 -33.76 37.26 -73.34
C ALA A 10 -33.85 35.89 -72.67
N ALA A 11 -33.59 35.87 -71.41
CA ALA A 11 -34.50 35.90 -70.29
C ALA A 11 -35.12 34.57 -69.82
N LEU A 12 -35.02 34.34 -68.50
CA LEU A 12 -35.87 33.48 -67.67
C LEU A 12 -35.56 31.98 -67.61
N ALA A 13 -34.73 31.67 -66.67
CA ALA A 13 -34.92 30.54 -65.71
C ALA A 13 -33.93 30.71 -64.55
N GLY A 14 -34.23 31.71 -63.76
CA GLY A 14 -33.59 31.83 -62.44
C GLY A 14 -34.36 30.96 -61.42
N ALA A 15 -33.75 30.64 -60.34
CA ALA A 15 -34.27 30.03 -59.13
C ALA A 15 -34.44 28.51 -59.15
N ALA A 16 -33.37 27.76 -58.83
CA ALA A 16 -33.45 26.51 -58.06
C ALA A 16 -32.07 25.86 -57.73
N TRP A 17 -31.00 26.62 -57.47
CA TRP A 17 -29.73 25.99 -57.02
C TRP A 17 -29.05 26.77 -55.87
N ALA A 18 -29.82 27.24 -54.88
CA ALA A 18 -29.29 27.93 -53.72
C ALA A 18 -29.89 27.36 -52.44
N ARG A 19 -29.79 26.04 -52.21
CA ARG A 19 -30.11 25.43 -50.90
C ARG A 19 -29.45 24.06 -50.78
N GLN A 20 -28.14 24.01 -50.66
CA GLN A 20 -27.40 22.88 -50.05
C GLN A 20 -25.96 23.27 -49.72
N LEU A 21 -25.73 24.46 -49.19
CA LEU A 21 -24.56 24.70 -48.37
C LEU A 21 -24.96 24.28 -46.97
N GLY A 22 -24.87 22.96 -46.70
CA GLY A 22 -24.91 22.42 -45.35
C GLY A 22 -23.89 23.17 -44.52
N ALA A 23 -24.35 23.84 -43.47
CA ALA A 23 -23.49 24.48 -42.50
C ALA A 23 -22.42 23.43 -42.05
N LEU A 24 -21.19 23.63 -42.48
CA LEU A 24 -20.03 22.94 -41.92
C LEU A 24 -20.05 23.31 -40.42
N ARG A 25 -20.56 22.39 -39.60
CA ARG A 25 -20.40 22.52 -38.15
C ARG A 25 -18.89 22.54 -37.92
N PRO A 26 -18.35 23.54 -37.20
CA PRO A 26 -16.97 23.52 -36.84
C PRO A 26 -16.72 22.20 -36.10
N VAL A 27 -15.79 21.39 -36.59
CA VAL A 27 -15.28 20.24 -35.84
C VAL A 27 -14.56 20.86 -34.67
N VAL A 28 -15.24 20.92 -33.50
CA VAL A 28 -14.64 21.29 -32.27
C VAL A 28 -13.69 20.09 -31.97
N TYR A 29 -12.41 20.24 -32.28
CA TYR A 29 -11.39 19.38 -31.75
C TYR A 29 -11.50 19.53 -30.23
N ALA A 30 -12.05 18.51 -29.56
CA ALA A 30 -11.96 18.44 -28.12
C ALA A 30 -10.50 18.60 -27.76
N GLN A 31 -10.11 19.71 -27.16
CA GLN A 31 -8.78 19.87 -26.60
C GLN A 31 -8.59 18.71 -25.62
N THR A 32 -7.82 17.73 -26.01
CA THR A 32 -7.45 16.64 -25.09
C THR A 32 -6.70 17.29 -23.97
N SER A 33 -7.32 17.33 -22.78
CA SER A 33 -6.65 17.83 -21.58
C SER A 33 -5.28 17.14 -21.43
N PRO A 34 -4.24 17.85 -21.02
CA PRO A 34 -2.91 17.25 -20.81
C PRO A 34 -3.01 15.99 -19.96
N ALA A 35 -2.18 15.00 -20.24
CA ALA A 35 -2.20 13.73 -19.50
C ALA A 35 -2.01 13.97 -17.99
N PHE A 36 -2.71 13.20 -17.18
CA PHE A 36 -2.50 13.14 -15.75
C PHE A 36 -1.24 12.29 -15.48
N ARG A 37 -0.12 12.95 -15.17
CA ARG A 37 1.16 12.28 -14.92
C ARG A 37 1.22 11.83 -13.47
N ILE A 38 1.42 10.52 -13.26
CA ILE A 38 1.62 9.89 -11.97
C ILE A 38 3.03 9.32 -11.93
N GLY A 39 3.84 9.76 -10.98
CA GLY A 39 5.15 9.17 -10.69
C GLY A 39 4.99 7.99 -9.74
N PHE A 40 5.44 6.82 -10.13
CA PHE A 40 5.42 5.60 -9.33
C PHE A 40 6.86 5.24 -8.96
N ILE A 41 7.18 5.30 -7.66
CA ILE A 41 8.46 4.82 -7.14
C ILE A 41 8.22 3.42 -6.59
N GLY A 42 8.80 2.41 -7.25
CA GLY A 42 8.73 1.02 -6.83
C GLY A 42 10.10 0.49 -6.43
N ASP A 43 10.12 -0.69 -5.82
CA ASP A 43 11.30 -1.47 -5.52
C ASP A 43 11.26 -2.76 -6.36
N LEU A 44 11.53 -2.60 -7.66
CA LEU A 44 11.35 -3.67 -8.65
C LEU A 44 12.55 -4.63 -8.69
N THR A 45 13.65 -4.24 -8.04
CA THR A 45 14.86 -5.04 -7.86
C THR A 45 15.26 -5.10 -6.39
N GLY A 46 16.24 -5.96 -6.01
CA GLY A 46 16.73 -6.08 -4.63
C GLY A 46 15.89 -6.97 -3.72
N THR A 47 16.06 -6.81 -2.40
CA THR A 47 15.52 -7.70 -1.35
C THR A 47 14.00 -7.75 -1.32
N VAL A 48 13.31 -6.68 -1.70
CA VAL A 48 11.85 -6.55 -1.66
C VAL A 48 11.19 -6.57 -3.05
N ALA A 49 11.94 -7.01 -4.08
CA ALA A 49 11.49 -6.97 -5.47
C ALA A 49 10.16 -7.68 -5.75
N ALA A 50 9.91 -8.82 -5.10
CA ALA A 50 8.64 -9.55 -5.26
C ALA A 50 7.44 -8.69 -4.82
N SER A 51 7.59 -8.01 -3.68
CA SER A 51 6.58 -7.10 -3.13
C SER A 51 6.42 -5.84 -3.98
N GLY A 52 7.53 -5.26 -4.45
CA GLY A 52 7.53 -4.09 -5.34
C GLY A 52 6.84 -4.34 -6.68
N ARG A 53 7.03 -5.53 -7.25
CA ARG A 53 6.31 -5.94 -8.47
C ARG A 53 4.81 -6.10 -8.21
N ASP A 54 4.43 -6.68 -7.08
CA ASP A 54 3.01 -6.80 -6.71
C ASP A 54 2.36 -5.40 -6.54
N MET A 55 3.10 -4.39 -6.01
CA MET A 55 2.63 -3.00 -5.97
C MET A 55 2.26 -2.49 -7.37
N LEU A 56 3.20 -2.65 -8.32
CA LEU A 56 2.99 -2.19 -9.70
C LEU A 56 1.86 -2.95 -10.37
N ASP A 57 1.80 -4.28 -10.23
CA ASP A 57 0.76 -5.15 -10.78
C ASP A 57 -0.63 -4.71 -10.29
N GLY A 58 -0.79 -4.44 -8.99
CA GLY A 58 -2.05 -3.98 -8.42
C GLY A 58 -2.51 -2.64 -8.98
N PHE A 59 -1.60 -1.66 -9.07
CA PHE A 59 -1.91 -0.36 -9.64
C PHE A 59 -2.22 -0.44 -11.13
N GLN A 60 -1.42 -1.23 -11.88
CA GLN A 60 -1.60 -1.44 -13.31
C GLN A 60 -2.92 -2.17 -13.62
N LEU A 61 -3.33 -3.14 -12.79
CA LEU A 61 -4.63 -3.80 -12.94
C LEU A 61 -5.76 -2.78 -12.91
N TYR A 62 -5.77 -1.88 -11.93
CA TYR A 62 -6.80 -0.84 -11.85
C TYR A 62 -6.77 0.09 -13.06
N LEU A 63 -5.60 0.53 -13.49
CA LEU A 63 -5.46 1.36 -14.70
C LEU A 63 -5.97 0.63 -15.95
N ASN A 64 -5.68 -0.65 -16.11
CA ASN A 64 -6.15 -1.45 -17.24
C ASN A 64 -7.68 -1.58 -17.23
N GLU A 65 -8.30 -1.83 -16.08
CA GLU A 65 -9.78 -1.86 -15.94
C GLU A 65 -10.44 -0.52 -16.30
N LYS A 66 -9.70 0.58 -16.20
CA LYS A 66 -10.15 1.93 -16.53
C LYS A 66 -9.66 2.44 -17.89
N ASN A 67 -9.08 1.57 -18.73
CA ASN A 67 -8.46 1.96 -20.02
C ASN A 67 -7.47 3.12 -19.85
N SER A 68 -6.68 3.10 -18.77
CA SER A 68 -5.76 4.16 -18.36
C SER A 68 -6.40 5.55 -18.22
N MET A 69 -7.70 5.60 -17.84
CA MET A 69 -8.43 6.84 -17.59
C MET A 69 -8.82 6.92 -16.11
N LEU A 70 -8.43 7.97 -15.40
CA LEU A 70 -8.88 8.24 -14.03
C LEU A 70 -9.64 9.56 -13.98
N GLY A 71 -10.88 9.53 -13.49
CA GLY A 71 -11.75 10.71 -13.42
C GLY A 71 -11.95 11.44 -14.77
N GLY A 72 -11.88 10.72 -15.88
CA GLY A 72 -11.98 11.26 -17.23
C GLY A 72 -10.66 11.84 -17.80
N ARG A 73 -9.52 11.70 -17.09
CA ARG A 73 -8.18 12.12 -17.55
C ARG A 73 -7.36 10.92 -17.99
N GLN A 74 -6.74 10.99 -19.15
CA GLN A 74 -5.75 10.00 -19.59
C GLN A 74 -4.55 10.00 -18.65
N VAL A 75 -4.18 8.85 -18.11
CA VAL A 75 -3.04 8.68 -17.21
C VAL A 75 -1.77 8.38 -18.00
N GLN A 76 -0.69 9.07 -17.64
CA GLN A 76 0.68 8.70 -17.97
C GLN A 76 1.36 8.24 -16.68
N LEU A 77 1.55 6.94 -16.55
CA LEU A 77 2.28 6.34 -15.43
C LEU A 77 3.78 6.33 -15.74
N ILE A 78 4.60 6.96 -14.89
CA ILE A 78 6.06 7.01 -15.02
C ILE A 78 6.62 6.22 -13.84
N VAL A 79 7.24 5.08 -14.14
CA VAL A 79 7.74 4.12 -13.15
C VAL A 79 9.25 4.28 -12.98
N GLU A 80 9.69 4.37 -11.72
CA GLU A 80 11.10 4.42 -11.34
C GLU A 80 11.39 3.34 -10.30
N ASP A 81 12.55 2.68 -10.42
CA ASP A 81 13.01 1.66 -9.49
C ASP A 81 14.01 2.26 -8.48
N ALA A 82 13.68 2.21 -7.20
CA ALA A 82 14.54 2.65 -6.10
C ALA A 82 15.40 1.52 -5.52
N ALA A 83 15.07 0.27 -5.83
CA ALA A 83 15.79 -0.94 -5.43
C ALA A 83 15.98 -1.11 -3.90
N GLY A 84 15.10 -0.52 -3.09
CA GLY A 84 15.18 -0.53 -1.62
C GLY A 84 16.27 0.38 -1.05
N VAL A 85 16.77 1.35 -1.83
CA VAL A 85 17.87 2.25 -1.43
C VAL A 85 17.35 3.67 -1.24
N PRO A 86 17.38 4.24 -0.01
CA PRO A 86 16.85 5.57 0.29
C PRO A 86 17.40 6.70 -0.59
N ALA A 87 18.70 6.69 -0.92
CA ALA A 87 19.33 7.67 -1.79
C ALA A 87 18.80 7.62 -3.24
N ASN A 88 18.53 6.39 -3.73
CA ASN A 88 17.92 6.21 -5.04
C ASN A 88 16.49 6.75 -5.05
N ALA A 89 15.69 6.41 -4.03
CA ALA A 89 14.31 6.90 -3.92
C ALA A 89 14.25 8.44 -3.98
N LEU A 90 15.14 9.13 -3.28
CA LEU A 90 15.22 10.59 -3.32
C LEU A 90 15.62 11.11 -4.72
N THR A 91 16.58 10.47 -5.37
CA THR A 91 17.01 10.81 -6.74
C THR A 91 15.86 10.63 -7.74
N LYS A 92 15.11 9.53 -7.62
CA LYS A 92 13.95 9.23 -8.47
C LYS A 92 12.80 10.20 -8.21
N ALA A 93 12.53 10.55 -6.95
CA ALA A 93 11.53 11.56 -6.60
C ALA A 93 11.85 12.94 -7.22
N ARG A 94 13.12 13.36 -7.17
CA ARG A 94 13.57 14.60 -7.83
C ARG A 94 13.34 14.57 -9.32
N LYS A 95 13.74 13.50 -10.01
CA LYS A 95 13.50 13.33 -11.45
C LYS A 95 12.02 13.44 -11.78
N LEU A 96 11.17 12.68 -11.10
CA LEU A 96 9.72 12.66 -11.34
C LEU A 96 9.07 14.03 -11.15
N ILE A 97 9.50 14.79 -10.14
CA ILE A 97 8.94 16.12 -9.83
C ILE A 97 9.50 17.20 -10.76
N GLU A 98 10.83 17.27 -10.94
CA GLU A 98 11.49 18.39 -11.64
C GLU A 98 11.50 18.21 -13.16
N GLN A 99 11.76 16.99 -13.65
CA GLN A 99 11.90 16.72 -15.07
C GLN A 99 10.58 16.24 -15.68
N ASP A 100 9.95 15.22 -15.06
CA ASP A 100 8.73 14.62 -15.58
C ASP A 100 7.47 15.42 -15.19
N ARG A 101 7.58 16.33 -14.20
CA ARG A 101 6.52 17.24 -13.73
C ARG A 101 5.24 16.49 -13.40
N VAL A 102 5.35 15.46 -12.56
CA VAL A 102 4.19 14.66 -12.14
C VAL A 102 3.23 15.47 -11.29
N HIS A 103 1.93 15.21 -11.42
CA HIS A 103 0.88 15.85 -10.62
C HIS A 103 0.73 15.15 -9.26
N LEU A 104 1.11 13.89 -9.20
CA LEU A 104 1.00 13.02 -8.04
C LEU A 104 2.21 12.09 -8.00
N LEU A 105 2.76 11.86 -6.81
CA LEU A 105 3.79 10.89 -6.55
C LEU A 105 3.22 9.75 -5.68
N THR A 106 3.50 8.49 -6.04
CA THR A 106 3.33 7.39 -5.09
C THR A 106 4.60 7.22 -4.29
N ALA A 107 4.47 6.96 -2.98
CA ALA A 107 5.62 6.73 -2.14
C ALA A 107 6.25 5.36 -2.41
N PRO A 108 7.56 5.20 -2.17
CA PRO A 108 8.25 3.91 -2.25
C PRO A 108 7.76 2.92 -1.19
N LEU A 109 8.26 1.68 -1.22
CA LEU A 109 7.80 0.61 -0.35
C LEU A 109 8.32 0.75 1.09
N LEU A 110 9.64 0.98 1.26
CA LEU A 110 10.27 0.94 2.56
C LEU A 110 10.09 2.23 3.36
N ALA A 111 9.95 2.11 4.68
CA ALA A 111 9.87 3.25 5.60
C ALA A 111 11.09 4.18 5.49
N SER A 112 12.29 3.61 5.37
CA SER A 112 13.54 4.37 5.22
C SER A 112 13.58 5.21 3.95
N GLU A 113 13.06 4.69 2.85
CA GLU A 113 12.94 5.41 1.58
C GLU A 113 11.89 6.52 1.66
N ALA A 114 10.73 6.22 2.27
CA ALA A 114 9.68 7.21 2.46
C ALA A 114 10.16 8.40 3.30
N TYR A 115 10.91 8.16 4.36
CA TYR A 115 11.55 9.24 5.12
C TYR A 115 12.56 10.03 4.29
N ALA A 116 13.36 9.39 3.45
CA ALA A 116 14.34 10.06 2.61
C ALA A 116 13.71 11.01 1.58
N VAL A 117 12.52 10.68 1.06
CA VAL A 117 11.84 11.52 0.05
C VAL A 117 10.92 12.57 0.68
N ARG A 118 10.45 12.36 1.90
CA ARG A 118 9.38 13.13 2.54
C ARG A 118 9.66 14.64 2.55
N ASP A 119 10.80 15.06 3.10
CA ASP A 119 11.07 16.50 3.30
C ASP A 119 11.15 17.24 1.97
N TYR A 120 11.78 16.65 0.98
CA TYR A 120 11.84 17.18 -0.38
C TYR A 120 10.44 17.32 -1.01
N VAL A 121 9.60 16.29 -0.89
CA VAL A 121 8.24 16.30 -1.46
C VAL A 121 7.35 17.33 -0.75
N VAL A 122 7.51 17.50 0.56
CA VAL A 122 6.80 18.52 1.34
C VAL A 122 7.22 19.92 0.92
N GLU A 123 8.53 20.18 0.78
CA GLU A 123 9.06 21.45 0.29
C GLU A 123 8.53 21.83 -1.10
N ARG A 124 8.43 20.85 -2.01
CA ARG A 124 7.90 21.05 -3.37
C ARG A 124 6.36 21.16 -3.41
N GLY A 125 5.68 20.83 -2.33
CA GLY A 125 4.22 20.82 -2.24
C GLY A 125 3.56 19.81 -3.19
N THR A 126 4.30 18.83 -3.70
CA THR A 126 3.75 17.81 -4.60
C THR A 126 2.87 16.86 -3.81
N PRO A 127 1.63 16.56 -4.25
CA PRO A 127 0.81 15.52 -3.63
C PRO A 127 1.54 14.18 -3.62
N MET A 128 1.61 13.51 -2.47
CA MET A 128 2.18 12.18 -2.35
C MET A 128 1.24 11.24 -1.59
N ILE A 129 1.03 10.05 -2.16
CA ILE A 129 0.21 9.01 -1.55
C ILE A 129 1.10 7.85 -1.08
N PHE A 130 0.98 7.51 0.22
CA PHE A 130 1.57 6.31 0.80
C PHE A 130 0.58 5.15 0.67
N MET A 131 0.82 4.27 -0.29
CA MET A 131 0.02 3.06 -0.47
C MET A 131 0.59 1.89 0.34
N VAL A 132 1.92 1.85 0.51
CA VAL A 132 2.62 0.76 1.19
C VAL A 132 3.49 1.27 2.33
N ALA A 133 4.37 2.25 2.10
CA ALA A 133 5.25 2.79 3.15
C ALA A 133 4.47 3.16 4.40
N SER A 134 4.71 2.43 5.49
CA SER A 134 3.81 2.41 6.64
C SER A 134 4.36 3.10 7.90
N ALA A 135 5.57 3.69 7.85
CA ALA A 135 6.15 4.35 9.02
C ALA A 135 5.15 5.28 9.72
N ASP A 136 4.95 5.06 11.00
CA ASP A 136 3.89 5.70 11.80
C ASP A 136 3.94 7.22 11.71
N ASP A 137 5.12 7.80 11.91
CA ASP A 137 5.28 9.26 11.98
C ASP A 137 5.00 10.00 10.67
N LEU A 138 4.96 9.31 9.52
CA LEU A 138 4.62 9.94 8.23
C LEU A 138 3.21 10.54 8.22
N THR A 139 2.31 10.02 9.05
CA THR A 139 0.95 10.55 9.26
C THR A 139 0.67 10.87 10.74
N GLN A 140 1.69 10.90 11.58
CA GLN A 140 1.61 11.32 12.97
C GLN A 140 2.39 12.64 13.15
N ARG A 141 3.57 12.61 13.79
CA ARG A 141 4.36 13.80 14.12
C ARG A 141 4.98 14.49 12.92
N LYS A 142 5.19 13.75 11.82
CA LYS A 142 5.78 14.24 10.56
C LYS A 142 4.75 14.38 9.42
N GLY A 143 3.46 14.39 9.76
CA GLY A 143 2.41 14.65 8.79
C GLY A 143 2.56 16.01 8.11
N ALA A 144 2.07 16.15 6.89
CA ALA A 144 2.04 17.40 6.15
C ALA A 144 0.79 17.47 5.25
N PRO A 145 0.33 18.67 4.85
CA PRO A 145 -0.91 18.83 4.10
C PRO A 145 -0.95 18.09 2.75
N ASN A 146 0.21 17.90 2.11
CA ASN A 146 0.34 17.23 0.81
C ASN A 146 0.67 15.74 0.91
N LEU A 147 0.67 15.17 2.12
CA LEU A 147 0.90 13.74 2.36
C LEU A 147 -0.41 13.05 2.71
N VAL A 148 -0.76 12.01 1.96
CA VAL A 148 -1.99 11.23 2.15
C VAL A 148 -1.62 9.76 2.25
N ARG A 149 -2.14 9.03 3.21
CA ARG A 149 -1.95 7.59 3.30
C ARG A 149 -3.25 6.86 2.95
N THR A 150 -3.17 5.93 2.02
CA THR A 150 -4.28 5.04 1.68
C THR A 150 -3.98 3.58 2.04
N GLY A 151 -2.77 3.30 2.47
CA GLY A 151 -2.35 1.99 2.95
C GLY A 151 -2.67 1.76 4.42
N TRP A 152 -1.68 1.85 5.30
CA TRP A 152 -1.75 1.55 6.73
C TRP A 152 -0.56 2.19 7.47
N SER A 153 -0.60 2.29 8.80
CA SER A 153 0.57 2.59 9.62
C SER A 153 1.09 1.33 10.30
N SER A 154 2.40 1.25 10.53
CA SER A 154 3.08 0.01 10.97
C SER A 154 2.51 -0.57 12.25
N SER A 155 2.20 0.27 13.22
CA SER A 155 1.65 -0.16 14.51
C SER A 155 0.12 -0.40 14.47
N GLN A 156 -0.58 0.06 13.44
CA GLN A 156 -2.05 0.01 13.37
C GLN A 156 -2.64 -1.40 13.53
N PRO A 157 -2.23 -2.44 12.76
CA PRO A 157 -2.72 -3.80 12.96
C PRO A 157 -2.12 -4.46 14.20
N SER A 158 -0.96 -3.99 14.66
CA SER A 158 -0.23 -4.59 15.77
C SER A 158 -0.89 -4.30 17.13
N HIS A 159 -1.49 -3.12 17.30
CA HIS A 159 -2.21 -2.76 18.52
C HIS A 159 -3.38 -3.72 18.81
N PRO A 160 -4.40 -3.86 17.95
CA PRO A 160 -5.48 -4.81 18.22
C PRO A 160 -4.99 -6.25 18.31
N PHE A 161 -3.93 -6.60 17.58
CA PHE A 161 -3.40 -7.96 17.60
C PHE A 161 -2.74 -8.32 18.95
N GLY A 162 -2.01 -7.40 19.58
CA GLY A 162 -1.42 -7.63 20.91
C GLY A 162 -2.48 -7.89 21.98
N GLU A 163 -3.53 -7.09 22.01
CA GLU A 163 -4.70 -7.30 22.87
C GLU A 163 -5.37 -8.64 22.60
N TRP A 164 -5.61 -8.96 21.33
CA TRP A 164 -6.27 -10.19 20.92
C TRP A 164 -5.49 -11.45 21.31
N VAL A 165 -4.17 -11.44 21.14
CA VAL A 165 -3.28 -12.56 21.51
C VAL A 165 -3.31 -12.78 23.02
N ALA A 166 -3.21 -11.72 23.81
CA ALA A 166 -3.27 -11.82 25.27
C ALA A 166 -4.61 -12.40 25.77
N SER A 167 -5.71 -11.99 25.12
CA SER A 167 -7.06 -12.37 25.53
C SER A 167 -7.47 -13.75 25.05
N ASN A 168 -7.17 -14.12 23.80
CA ASN A 168 -7.69 -15.34 23.16
C ASN A 168 -6.76 -16.55 23.31
N TYR A 169 -5.44 -16.37 23.25
CA TYR A 169 -4.49 -17.47 23.42
C TYR A 169 -3.98 -17.60 24.86
N LYS A 170 -4.21 -16.59 25.69
CA LYS A 170 -3.73 -16.54 27.07
C LYS A 170 -2.21 -16.70 27.20
N TYR A 171 -1.46 -16.36 26.15
CA TYR A 171 -0.01 -16.34 26.19
C TYR A 171 0.47 -15.31 27.21
N LYS A 172 1.49 -15.66 27.96
CA LYS A 172 2.08 -14.80 29.01
C LYS A 172 3.46 -14.29 28.61
N LYS A 173 4.27 -15.14 28.02
CA LYS A 173 5.66 -14.81 27.65
C LYS A 173 5.86 -14.93 26.14
N ILE A 174 6.28 -13.85 25.52
CA ILE A 174 6.58 -13.82 24.08
C ILE A 174 7.99 -13.29 23.86
N ALA A 175 8.80 -14.00 23.04
CA ALA A 175 10.02 -13.48 22.47
C ALA A 175 9.68 -12.80 21.11
N THR A 176 10.39 -11.72 20.78
CA THR A 176 10.19 -11.03 19.50
C THR A 176 11.45 -11.04 18.66
N ILE A 177 11.28 -11.13 17.34
CA ILE A 177 12.33 -10.92 16.35
C ILE A 177 11.81 -10.05 15.22
N GLY A 178 12.48 -8.93 14.93
CA GLY A 178 12.09 -7.99 13.88
C GLY A 178 13.25 -7.55 13.02
N SER A 179 12.92 -6.97 11.86
CA SER A 179 13.93 -6.30 11.03
C SER A 179 14.43 -5.02 11.71
N ASP A 180 15.76 -4.78 11.65
CA ASP A 180 16.46 -3.72 12.37
C ASP A 180 16.33 -2.35 11.68
N TYR A 181 15.09 -1.83 11.60
CA TYR A 181 14.76 -0.46 11.12
C TYR A 181 13.36 -0.04 11.57
N ALA A 182 12.98 1.22 11.30
CA ALA A 182 11.76 1.85 11.83
C ALA A 182 10.51 0.96 11.76
N PHE A 183 10.24 0.34 10.61
CA PHE A 183 9.07 -0.54 10.43
C PHE A 183 9.04 -1.71 11.43
N GLY A 184 10.17 -2.42 11.58
CA GLY A 184 10.26 -3.54 12.53
C GLY A 184 10.03 -3.10 13.97
N TYR A 185 10.59 -1.94 14.35
CA TYR A 185 10.42 -1.37 15.69
C TYR A 185 8.97 -0.97 15.97
N GLU A 186 8.31 -0.34 14.99
CA GLU A 186 6.93 0.12 15.11
C GLU A 186 5.95 -1.06 15.22
N VAL A 187 6.14 -2.11 14.41
CA VAL A 187 5.30 -3.32 14.46
C VAL A 187 5.45 -4.05 15.79
N VAL A 188 6.70 -4.27 16.25
CA VAL A 188 6.97 -4.90 17.55
C VAL A 188 6.49 -4.02 18.69
N GLY A 189 6.74 -2.69 18.61
CA GLY A 189 6.34 -1.73 19.64
C GLY A 189 4.84 -1.64 19.82
N GLY A 190 4.09 -1.60 18.71
CA GLY A 190 2.62 -1.60 18.74
C GLY A 190 2.05 -2.87 19.35
N PHE A 191 2.58 -4.04 18.97
CA PHE A 191 2.19 -5.32 19.57
C PHE A 191 2.52 -5.36 21.08
N GLN A 192 3.76 -5.07 21.46
CA GLN A 192 4.20 -5.06 22.85
C GLN A 192 3.31 -4.18 23.71
N LYS A 193 3.00 -2.96 23.26
CA LYS A 193 2.23 -1.98 24.02
C LYS A 193 0.90 -2.55 24.49
N THR A 194 0.12 -3.11 23.61
CA THR A 194 -1.21 -3.64 23.95
C THR A 194 -1.14 -5.03 24.59
N PHE A 195 -0.20 -5.87 24.17
CA PHE A 195 0.02 -7.17 24.78
C PHE A 195 0.38 -7.05 26.28
N GLU A 196 1.29 -6.12 26.63
CA GLU A 196 1.67 -5.88 28.04
C GLU A 196 0.57 -5.19 28.84
N LEU A 197 -0.23 -4.29 28.22
CA LEU A 197 -1.42 -3.70 28.87
C LEU A 197 -2.46 -4.75 29.27
N HIS A 198 -2.50 -5.89 28.55
CA HIS A 198 -3.42 -6.99 28.83
C HIS A 198 -2.73 -8.15 29.59
N GLY A 199 -1.63 -7.86 30.30
CA GLY A 199 -0.97 -8.78 31.21
C GLY A 199 0.00 -9.77 30.59
N GLY A 200 0.38 -9.58 29.33
CA GLY A 200 1.48 -10.28 28.67
C GLY A 200 2.85 -9.71 29.06
N GLN A 201 3.92 -10.39 28.68
CA GLN A 201 5.31 -10.02 28.92
C GLN A 201 6.14 -10.26 27.67
N ILE A 202 6.79 -9.22 27.15
CA ILE A 202 7.84 -9.39 26.16
C ILE A 202 9.15 -9.69 26.90
N VAL A 203 9.65 -10.91 26.75
CA VAL A 203 10.80 -11.42 27.51
C VAL A 203 12.11 -11.44 26.73
N GLN A 204 12.04 -11.12 25.44
CA GLN A 204 13.23 -11.00 24.56
C GLN A 204 12.87 -10.16 23.32
N LYS A 205 13.80 -9.30 22.90
CA LYS A 205 13.78 -8.60 21.61
C LYS A 205 15.05 -8.89 20.83
N ILE A 206 14.90 -9.38 19.61
CA ILE A 206 15.99 -9.62 18.67
C ILE A 206 15.76 -8.76 17.43
N TRP A 207 16.83 -8.17 16.91
CA TRP A 207 16.80 -7.35 15.71
C TRP A 207 17.77 -7.91 14.68
N ALA A 208 17.29 -8.24 13.49
CA ALA A 208 18.08 -8.74 12.36
C ALA A 208 18.13 -7.66 11.26
N PRO A 209 19.31 -7.32 10.74
CA PRO A 209 19.42 -6.40 9.61
C PRO A 209 18.61 -6.87 8.41
N LEU A 210 18.04 -5.90 7.67
CA LEU A 210 17.33 -6.20 6.42
C LEU A 210 18.29 -6.83 5.41
N GLY A 211 17.88 -7.93 4.78
CA GLY A 211 18.71 -8.69 3.85
C GLY A 211 19.64 -9.69 4.53
N THR A 212 19.40 -10.05 5.80
CA THR A 212 20.15 -11.07 6.53
C THR A 212 20.22 -12.38 5.74
N PRO A 213 21.41 -12.86 5.35
CA PRO A 213 21.54 -14.05 4.50
C PRO A 213 21.29 -15.35 5.25
N ASP A 214 21.59 -15.40 6.56
CA ASP A 214 21.42 -16.57 7.43
C ASP A 214 20.75 -16.19 8.75
N TYR A 215 19.60 -16.81 9.02
CA TYR A 215 18.84 -16.60 10.25
C TYR A 215 19.19 -17.58 11.38
N SER A 216 20.09 -18.54 11.15
CA SER A 216 20.50 -19.53 12.15
C SER A 216 21.01 -18.90 13.44
N PRO A 217 21.89 -17.88 13.42
CA PRO A 217 22.37 -17.24 14.65
C PRO A 217 21.25 -16.57 15.46
N TYR A 218 20.24 -16.01 14.79
CA TYR A 218 19.11 -15.36 15.44
C TYR A 218 18.13 -16.39 16.04
N VAL A 219 17.84 -17.46 15.31
CA VAL A 219 16.92 -18.52 15.74
C VAL A 219 17.49 -19.30 16.93
N THR A 220 18.82 -19.51 16.98
CA THR A 220 19.48 -20.19 18.11
C THR A 220 19.43 -19.36 19.40
N GLN A 221 19.40 -18.03 19.31
CA GLN A 221 19.30 -17.12 20.44
C GLN A 221 17.86 -17.03 21.01
N LEU A 222 16.84 -17.47 20.26
CA LEU A 222 15.46 -17.39 20.74
C LEU A 222 15.26 -18.21 22.00
N ARG A 223 14.68 -17.60 23.03
CA ARG A 223 14.27 -18.27 24.27
C ARG A 223 13.29 -19.40 23.97
N ARG A 224 13.46 -20.50 24.73
CA ARG A 224 12.63 -21.70 24.58
C ARG A 224 11.51 -21.79 25.63
N ASP A 225 11.59 -20.99 26.69
CA ASP A 225 10.62 -20.89 27.78
C ASP A 225 9.57 -19.80 27.54
N VAL A 226 9.06 -19.74 26.32
CA VAL A 226 8.06 -18.78 25.85
C VAL A 226 6.83 -19.47 25.25
N ASP A 227 5.69 -18.83 25.33
CA ASP A 227 4.41 -19.35 24.80
C ASP A 227 4.30 -19.18 23.29
N ALA A 228 4.98 -18.18 22.71
CA ALA A 228 5.05 -17.93 21.27
C ALA A 228 6.25 -17.07 20.90
N VAL A 229 6.59 -17.05 19.62
CA VAL A 229 7.50 -16.06 19.03
C VAL A 229 6.71 -15.14 18.12
N PHE A 230 6.83 -13.82 18.36
CA PHE A 230 6.32 -12.79 17.46
C PHE A 230 7.42 -12.36 16.50
N ALA A 231 7.21 -12.56 15.19
CA ALA A 231 8.22 -12.28 14.17
C ALA A 231 7.73 -11.26 13.14
N ILE A 232 8.66 -10.41 12.67
CA ILE A 232 8.43 -9.45 11.58
C ILE A 232 9.72 -9.23 10.76
N PRO A 233 10.26 -10.27 10.12
CA PRO A 233 11.23 -10.11 9.02
C PRO A 233 10.52 -9.53 7.78
N VAL A 234 11.29 -8.99 6.82
CA VAL A 234 10.75 -8.29 5.65
C VAL A 234 11.32 -8.86 4.35
N GLY A 235 10.48 -8.96 3.32
CA GLY A 235 10.87 -9.46 2.01
C GLY A 235 11.39 -10.90 2.07
N ALA A 236 12.44 -11.22 1.31
CA ALA A 236 13.01 -12.57 1.25
C ALA A 236 13.50 -13.10 2.62
N ASP A 237 13.69 -12.24 3.61
CA ASP A 237 14.08 -12.62 4.97
C ASP A 237 13.02 -13.48 5.67
N VAL A 238 11.73 -13.28 5.32
CA VAL A 238 10.61 -14.09 5.83
C VAL A 238 10.83 -15.57 5.52
N ILE A 239 11.17 -15.88 4.27
CA ILE A 239 11.37 -17.26 3.82
C ILE A 239 12.57 -17.88 4.53
N ARG A 240 13.67 -17.12 4.64
CA ARG A 240 14.89 -17.59 5.33
C ARG A 240 14.66 -17.84 6.81
N PHE A 241 13.96 -16.91 7.47
CA PHE A 241 13.61 -17.03 8.89
C PHE A 241 12.69 -18.24 9.14
N ALA A 242 11.57 -18.36 8.40
CA ALA A 242 10.62 -19.45 8.60
C ALA A 242 11.27 -20.83 8.38
N LYS A 243 12.11 -20.96 7.35
CA LYS A 243 12.89 -22.18 7.10
C LYS A 243 13.84 -22.49 8.27
N ALA A 244 14.59 -21.50 8.75
CA ALA A 244 15.48 -21.69 9.90
C ALA A 244 14.68 -22.05 11.16
N TYR A 245 13.54 -21.39 11.41
CA TYR A 245 12.67 -21.65 12.55
C TYR A 245 12.22 -23.11 12.61
N ARG A 246 11.84 -23.70 11.47
CA ARG A 246 11.52 -25.13 11.36
C ARG A 246 12.77 -26.00 11.50
N GLN A 247 13.86 -25.71 10.80
CA GLN A 247 15.09 -26.53 10.82
C GLN A 247 15.69 -26.67 12.22
N TYR A 248 15.55 -25.64 13.06
CA TYR A 248 15.98 -25.68 14.47
C TYR A 248 14.93 -26.27 15.41
N GLY A 249 13.86 -26.90 14.85
CA GLY A 249 12.85 -27.64 15.61
C GLY A 249 11.97 -26.77 16.50
N LEU A 250 11.81 -25.47 16.17
CA LEU A 250 10.93 -24.57 16.91
C LEU A 250 9.49 -24.64 16.43
N LYS A 251 9.28 -24.86 15.14
CA LYS A 251 7.95 -24.80 14.49
C LYS A 251 6.89 -25.67 15.16
N ASP A 252 7.27 -26.87 15.61
CA ASP A 252 6.34 -27.82 16.24
C ASP A 252 6.24 -27.65 17.76
N LYS A 253 7.05 -26.76 18.35
CA LYS A 253 7.15 -26.61 19.80
C LYS A 253 6.65 -25.26 20.29
N ILE A 254 6.89 -24.21 19.54
CA ILE A 254 6.56 -22.83 19.91
C ILE A 254 5.77 -22.20 18.76
N PRO A 255 4.52 -21.78 18.98
CA PRO A 255 3.70 -21.11 17.98
C PRO A 255 4.41 -19.89 17.39
N LEU A 256 4.34 -19.74 16.07
CA LEU A 256 4.84 -18.58 15.36
C LEU A 256 3.69 -17.65 15.00
N ILE A 257 3.74 -16.45 15.56
CA ILE A 257 2.81 -15.36 15.27
C ILE A 257 3.61 -14.14 14.78
N GLY A 258 2.97 -13.13 14.23
CA GLY A 258 3.74 -11.96 13.81
C GLY A 258 2.96 -10.84 13.16
N GLY A 259 3.70 -9.85 12.70
CA GLY A 259 3.17 -8.80 11.86
C GLY A 259 2.73 -9.33 10.49
N GLY A 260 1.87 -8.59 9.81
CA GLY A 260 1.19 -9.06 8.59
C GLY A 260 2.09 -9.57 7.47
N LEU A 261 3.32 -9.03 7.37
CA LEU A 261 4.27 -9.42 6.32
C LEU A 261 4.84 -10.82 6.50
N LEU A 262 4.79 -11.38 7.71
CA LEU A 262 5.28 -12.74 7.98
C LEU A 262 4.54 -13.80 7.16
N SER A 263 3.32 -13.52 6.73
CA SER A 263 2.50 -14.44 5.91
C SER A 263 1.88 -13.73 4.70
N ASP A 264 2.55 -12.72 4.14
CA ASP A 264 2.02 -12.03 2.96
C ASP A 264 2.05 -12.95 1.72
N GLU A 265 1.02 -12.87 0.90
CA GLU A 265 0.84 -13.70 -0.29
C GLU A 265 1.99 -13.56 -1.30
N SER A 266 2.68 -12.39 -1.35
CA SER A 266 3.86 -12.22 -2.22
C SER A 266 5.01 -13.17 -1.88
N LEU A 267 5.04 -13.67 -0.65
CA LEU A 267 6.06 -14.55 -0.12
C LEU A 267 5.55 -15.97 0.09
N LEU A 268 4.28 -16.15 0.53
CA LEU A 268 3.67 -17.46 0.77
C LEU A 268 3.80 -18.40 -0.45
N ARG A 269 3.63 -17.87 -1.66
CA ARG A 269 3.78 -18.64 -2.91
C ARG A 269 5.17 -19.27 -3.12
N SER A 270 6.17 -18.81 -2.37
CA SER A 270 7.55 -19.30 -2.41
C SER A 270 7.97 -20.03 -1.13
N MET A 271 7.07 -20.15 -0.16
CA MET A 271 7.33 -20.87 1.09
C MET A 271 6.89 -22.34 0.97
N ALA A 272 7.63 -23.23 1.63
CA ALA A 272 7.18 -24.60 1.79
C ALA A 272 5.98 -24.65 2.76
N PRO A 273 4.96 -25.49 2.48
CA PRO A 273 3.78 -25.58 3.34
C PRO A 273 4.12 -25.86 4.81
N GLU A 274 5.09 -26.69 5.08
CA GLU A 274 5.57 -27.03 6.42
C GLU A 274 6.22 -25.87 7.16
N ASP A 275 6.75 -24.85 6.43
CA ASP A 275 7.34 -23.66 7.04
C ASP A 275 6.26 -22.64 7.44
N ALA A 276 5.16 -22.56 6.68
CA ALA A 276 4.19 -21.47 6.78
C ALA A 276 2.86 -21.85 7.45
N THR A 277 2.37 -23.10 7.28
CA THR A 277 1.06 -23.51 7.80
C THR A 277 0.96 -23.25 9.31
N GLY A 278 -0.18 -22.65 9.72
CA GLY A 278 -0.46 -22.33 11.12
C GLY A 278 0.12 -21.01 11.63
N ILE A 279 0.90 -20.28 10.84
CA ILE A 279 1.35 -18.90 11.19
C ILE A 279 0.11 -18.01 11.34
N ILE A 280 0.09 -17.20 12.41
CA ILE A 280 -1.02 -16.25 12.68
C ILE A 280 -0.47 -14.84 12.65
N THR A 281 -1.14 -13.99 11.88
CA THR A 281 -0.76 -12.58 11.67
C THR A 281 -1.97 -11.66 11.72
N CYS A 282 -1.75 -10.35 11.78
CA CYS A 282 -2.80 -9.36 11.62
C CYS A 282 -2.42 -8.33 10.56
N LEU A 283 -3.36 -8.04 9.64
CA LEU A 283 -3.21 -7.03 8.61
C LEU A 283 -4.58 -6.69 8.00
N HIS A 284 -4.67 -5.55 7.32
CA HIS A 284 -5.89 -5.07 6.67
C HIS A 284 -6.33 -5.86 5.41
N TRP A 285 -5.56 -6.85 4.98
CA TRP A 285 -5.84 -7.68 3.79
C TRP A 285 -5.57 -9.17 4.01
N ALA A 286 -6.36 -9.99 3.35
CA ALA A 286 -6.12 -11.42 3.14
C ALA A 286 -6.75 -11.83 1.80
N ALA A 287 -6.04 -12.59 0.97
CA ALA A 287 -6.62 -13.13 -0.28
C ALA A 287 -7.81 -14.07 -0.01
N GLY A 288 -7.89 -14.64 1.19
CA GLY A 288 -9.01 -15.45 1.65
C GLY A 288 -10.27 -14.68 2.09
N LEU A 289 -10.32 -13.35 1.94
CA LEU A 289 -11.51 -12.57 2.22
C LEU A 289 -12.67 -12.95 1.29
N THR A 290 -13.87 -13.12 1.87
CA THR A 290 -15.05 -13.65 1.15
C THR A 290 -16.08 -12.58 0.75
N THR A 291 -15.81 -11.31 1.01
CA THR A 291 -16.70 -10.22 0.58
C THR A 291 -16.76 -10.09 -0.94
N PRO A 292 -17.88 -9.64 -1.54
CA PRO A 292 -17.97 -9.52 -2.99
C PRO A 292 -16.88 -8.64 -3.62
N PRO A 293 -16.50 -7.45 -3.04
CA PRO A 293 -15.40 -6.65 -3.56
C PRO A 293 -14.04 -7.37 -3.52
N ALA A 294 -13.75 -8.10 -2.42
CA ALA A 294 -12.52 -8.87 -2.29
C ALA A 294 -12.44 -9.98 -3.35
N ARG A 295 -13.49 -10.80 -3.47
CA ARG A 295 -13.54 -11.88 -4.49
C ARG A 295 -13.36 -11.36 -5.90
N LYS A 296 -14.03 -10.25 -6.24
CA LYS A 296 -13.90 -9.61 -7.56
C LYS A 296 -12.45 -9.24 -7.85
N PHE A 297 -11.79 -8.58 -6.90
CA PHE A 297 -10.38 -8.19 -7.03
C PHE A 297 -9.46 -9.41 -7.15
N VAL A 298 -9.61 -10.41 -6.27
CA VAL A 298 -8.82 -11.65 -6.31
C VAL A 298 -8.97 -12.35 -7.66
N GLN A 299 -10.20 -12.48 -8.18
CA GLN A 299 -10.46 -13.09 -9.49
C GLN A 299 -9.81 -12.31 -10.64
N ALA A 300 -9.94 -10.98 -10.64
CA ALA A 300 -9.34 -10.12 -11.66
C ALA A 300 -7.81 -10.19 -11.63
N PHE A 301 -7.21 -10.15 -10.44
CA PHE A 301 -5.76 -10.23 -10.26
C PHE A 301 -5.21 -11.60 -10.67
N ASN A 302 -5.87 -12.68 -10.25
CA ASN A 302 -5.51 -14.05 -10.66
C ASN A 302 -5.62 -14.26 -12.18
N ALA A 303 -6.65 -13.72 -12.82
CA ALA A 303 -6.81 -13.80 -14.27
C ALA A 303 -5.68 -13.06 -15.03
N ALA A 304 -5.23 -11.92 -14.47
CA ALA A 304 -4.20 -11.10 -15.11
C ALA A 304 -2.76 -11.60 -14.84
N TYR A 305 -2.49 -12.12 -13.64
CA TYR A 305 -1.12 -12.38 -13.18
C TYR A 305 -0.86 -13.81 -12.72
N HIS A 306 -1.87 -14.69 -12.72
CA HIS A 306 -1.77 -16.12 -12.36
C HIS A 306 -1.19 -16.36 -10.94
N LYS A 307 -1.52 -15.47 -10.00
CA LYS A 307 -1.09 -15.53 -8.60
C LYS A 307 -2.10 -14.84 -7.69
N ASP A 308 -2.14 -15.21 -6.40
CA ASP A 308 -2.96 -14.51 -5.43
C ASP A 308 -2.45 -13.10 -5.16
N PRO A 309 -3.35 -12.11 -5.03
CA PRO A 309 -2.94 -10.75 -4.72
C PRO A 309 -2.46 -10.62 -3.28
N SER A 310 -1.26 -10.10 -3.11
CA SER A 310 -0.72 -9.69 -1.82
C SER A 310 -1.39 -8.39 -1.34
N TYR A 311 -1.13 -8.01 -0.06
CA TYR A 311 -1.56 -6.70 0.39
C TYR A 311 -0.88 -5.57 -0.41
N TYR A 312 0.33 -5.79 -0.92
CA TYR A 312 1.01 -4.84 -1.81
C TYR A 312 0.20 -4.57 -3.08
N ALA A 313 -0.33 -5.62 -3.69
CA ALA A 313 -1.20 -5.50 -4.86
C ALA A 313 -2.53 -4.82 -4.50
N GLU A 314 -3.16 -5.23 -3.41
CA GLU A 314 -4.45 -4.71 -2.97
C GLU A 314 -4.38 -3.21 -2.63
N THR A 315 -3.40 -2.78 -1.83
CA THR A 315 -3.28 -1.36 -1.45
C THR A 315 -3.04 -0.45 -2.64
N ASN A 316 -2.31 -0.93 -3.66
CA ASN A 316 -2.05 -0.15 -4.85
C ASN A 316 -3.27 -0.14 -5.80
N TYR A 317 -4.01 -1.23 -5.91
CA TYR A 317 -5.31 -1.25 -6.60
C TYR A 317 -6.31 -0.30 -5.93
N THR A 318 -6.43 -0.37 -4.61
CA THR A 318 -7.26 0.54 -3.80
C THR A 318 -6.77 1.99 -3.89
N GLY A 319 -5.46 2.22 -3.95
CA GLY A 319 -4.88 3.53 -4.24
C GLY A 319 -5.31 4.09 -5.59
N GLY A 320 -5.38 3.25 -6.62
CA GLY A 320 -5.96 3.59 -7.92
C GLY A 320 -7.43 4.01 -7.82
N MET A 321 -8.25 3.24 -7.07
CA MET A 321 -9.65 3.60 -6.78
C MET A 321 -9.77 4.95 -6.07
N TRP A 322 -8.88 5.22 -5.11
CA TRP A 322 -8.82 6.46 -4.36
C TRP A 322 -8.53 7.65 -5.26
N ILE A 323 -7.49 7.55 -6.07
CA ILE A 323 -7.10 8.58 -7.04
C ILE A 323 -8.22 8.83 -8.06
N ASP A 324 -8.79 7.78 -8.64
CA ASP A 324 -9.90 7.89 -9.61
C ASP A 324 -11.10 8.65 -9.01
N THR A 325 -11.45 8.32 -7.76
CA THR A 325 -12.54 8.98 -7.05
C THR A 325 -12.24 10.46 -6.83
N ALA A 326 -11.04 10.79 -6.35
CA ALA A 326 -10.62 12.18 -6.13
C ALA A 326 -10.62 13.00 -7.43
N VAL A 327 -10.04 12.46 -8.50
CA VAL A 327 -9.97 13.15 -9.80
C VAL A 327 -11.37 13.37 -10.38
N ARG A 328 -12.27 12.41 -10.20
CA ARG A 328 -13.68 12.53 -10.63
C ARG A 328 -14.43 13.64 -9.88
N GLN A 329 -14.23 13.78 -8.56
CA GLN A 329 -14.85 14.81 -7.74
C GLN A 329 -14.51 16.23 -8.19
N ILE A 330 -13.33 16.44 -8.75
CA ILE A 330 -12.89 17.74 -9.28
C ILE A 330 -13.04 17.88 -10.80
N GLY A 331 -13.78 16.97 -11.46
CA GLY A 331 -13.99 17.00 -12.90
C GLY A 331 -12.69 16.92 -13.72
N GLY A 332 -11.69 16.20 -13.23
CA GLY A 332 -10.40 16.00 -13.92
C GLY A 332 -9.40 17.16 -13.76
N LYS A 333 -9.67 18.18 -12.95
CA LYS A 333 -8.85 19.40 -12.82
C LYS A 333 -7.65 19.18 -11.89
N VAL A 334 -6.77 18.21 -12.20
CA VAL A 334 -5.59 17.83 -11.38
C VAL A 334 -4.49 18.91 -11.39
N ASP A 335 -4.54 19.86 -12.32
CA ASP A 335 -3.60 20.99 -12.40
C ASP A 335 -3.87 22.03 -11.29
N ASP A 336 -5.08 22.08 -10.73
CA ASP A 336 -5.40 22.79 -9.49
C ASP A 336 -4.98 21.91 -8.30
N ARG A 337 -3.74 22.08 -7.86
CA ARG A 337 -3.11 21.28 -6.81
C ARG A 337 -3.91 21.31 -5.50
N ASP A 338 -4.41 22.47 -5.10
CA ASP A 338 -5.12 22.62 -3.84
C ASP A 338 -6.49 21.94 -3.88
N ALA A 339 -7.23 22.09 -4.99
CA ALA A 339 -8.48 21.38 -5.19
C ALA A 339 -8.24 19.86 -5.23
N PHE A 340 -7.18 19.42 -5.87
CA PHE A 340 -6.83 18.00 -5.94
C PHE A 340 -6.47 17.44 -4.57
N LEU A 341 -5.65 18.13 -3.77
CA LEU A 341 -5.32 17.73 -2.40
C LEU A 341 -6.56 17.66 -1.50
N ARG A 342 -7.41 18.70 -1.53
CA ARG A 342 -8.68 18.66 -0.77
C ARG A 342 -9.55 17.48 -1.18
N SER A 343 -9.60 17.17 -2.47
CA SER A 343 -10.36 16.02 -2.96
C SER A 343 -9.76 14.69 -2.51
N LEU A 344 -8.43 14.52 -2.57
CA LEU A 344 -7.75 13.33 -2.05
C LEU A 344 -8.06 13.08 -0.58
N LEU A 345 -8.13 14.14 0.24
CA LEU A 345 -8.43 14.05 1.67
C LEU A 345 -9.92 13.76 1.96
N ALA A 346 -10.82 14.07 1.04
CA ALA A 346 -12.26 13.89 1.21
C ALA A 346 -12.79 12.53 0.73
N VAL A 347 -11.97 11.72 0.06
CA VAL A 347 -12.41 10.41 -0.47
C VAL A 347 -12.81 9.47 0.66
N GLN A 348 -13.89 8.73 0.41
CA GLN A 348 -14.31 7.57 1.19
C GLN A 348 -14.60 6.43 0.23
N LEU A 349 -14.09 5.25 0.53
CA LEU A 349 -14.33 4.03 -0.26
C LEU A 349 -15.09 3.02 0.59
N PRO A 350 -16.42 2.93 0.48
CA PRO A 350 -17.23 1.99 1.27
C PRO A 350 -17.02 0.53 0.80
N ASN A 351 -16.60 0.32 -0.44
CA ASN A 351 -16.53 -0.98 -1.09
C ASN A 351 -15.13 -1.28 -1.68
N ALA A 352 -14.06 -0.89 -0.97
CA ALA A 352 -12.72 -1.33 -1.35
C ALA A 352 -12.58 -2.86 -1.12
N PRO A 353 -11.64 -3.56 -1.81
CA PRO A 353 -11.44 -5.00 -1.64
C PRO A 353 -11.25 -5.42 -0.17
N ARG A 354 -10.52 -4.64 0.61
CA ARG A 354 -10.29 -4.87 2.05
C ARG A 354 -11.39 -4.34 2.97
N GLY A 355 -12.52 -3.87 2.44
CA GLY A 355 -13.62 -3.28 3.19
C GLY A 355 -13.62 -1.74 3.16
N PRO A 356 -14.44 -1.10 3.99
CA PRO A 356 -14.60 0.36 4.00
C PRO A 356 -13.32 1.07 4.47
N ILE A 357 -13.00 2.19 3.79
CA ILE A 357 -11.82 3.02 4.10
C ILE A 357 -12.24 4.49 4.07
N ARG A 358 -11.81 5.24 5.09
CA ARG A 358 -11.85 6.71 5.16
C ARG A 358 -10.61 7.21 5.88
N LEU A 359 -10.26 8.47 5.75
CA LEU A 359 -9.13 9.03 6.49
C LEU A 359 -9.55 9.56 7.86
N ASP A 360 -8.61 9.51 8.81
CA ASP A 360 -8.66 10.29 10.04
C ASP A 360 -8.14 11.73 9.79
N SER A 361 -8.16 12.57 10.85
CA SER A 361 -7.66 13.96 10.77
C SER A 361 -6.15 14.08 10.59
N TYR A 362 -5.43 12.96 10.63
CA TYR A 362 -3.98 12.88 10.40
C TYR A 362 -3.66 12.31 9.03
N HIS A 363 -4.66 12.20 8.12
CA HIS A 363 -4.54 11.67 6.77
C HIS A 363 -4.15 10.18 6.70
N ASN A 364 -4.46 9.41 7.75
CA ASN A 364 -4.25 7.96 7.82
C ASN A 364 -5.57 7.21 7.68
N PRO A 365 -5.59 6.02 7.06
CA PRO A 365 -6.84 5.27 6.90
C PRO A 365 -7.37 4.75 8.24
N ILE A 366 -8.68 4.87 8.40
CA ILE A 366 -9.48 4.07 9.32
C ILE A 366 -10.06 2.94 8.49
N GLN A 367 -9.77 1.71 8.86
CA GLN A 367 -10.06 0.52 8.06
C GLN A 367 -10.25 -0.72 8.93
N ASN A 368 -10.63 -1.85 8.32
CA ASN A 368 -10.66 -3.12 9.02
C ASN A 368 -9.26 -3.72 9.12
N GLU A 369 -9.01 -4.41 10.23
CA GLU A 369 -7.82 -5.25 10.42
C GLU A 369 -8.26 -6.69 10.67
N TYR A 370 -7.58 -7.65 10.05
CA TYR A 370 -7.95 -9.06 10.05
C TYR A 370 -6.89 -9.91 10.72
N VAL A 371 -7.26 -10.65 11.75
CA VAL A 371 -6.41 -11.75 12.23
C VAL A 371 -6.53 -12.90 11.24
N ARG A 372 -5.40 -13.34 10.73
CA ARG A 372 -5.29 -14.32 9.65
C ARG A 372 -4.47 -15.51 10.11
N ARG A 373 -4.85 -16.70 9.64
CA ARG A 373 -4.08 -17.93 9.82
C ARG A 373 -3.72 -18.47 8.45
N VAL A 374 -2.48 -18.88 8.28
CA VAL A 374 -2.05 -19.59 7.07
C VAL A 374 -2.58 -21.00 7.10
N GLU A 375 -3.38 -21.36 6.10
CA GLU A 375 -3.89 -22.70 5.88
C GLU A 375 -3.33 -23.29 4.58
N ASN A 376 -3.10 -24.60 4.59
CA ASN A 376 -2.69 -25.34 3.41
C ASN A 376 -3.91 -26.03 2.79
N GLN A 377 -4.33 -25.58 1.62
CA GLN A 377 -5.41 -26.13 0.85
C GLN A 377 -4.83 -26.91 -0.35
N ASN A 378 -4.52 -28.19 -0.15
CA ASN A 378 -3.95 -29.07 -1.21
C ASN A 378 -2.66 -28.53 -1.83
N GLY A 379 -1.74 -28.03 -1.01
CA GLY A 379 -0.47 -27.46 -1.47
C GLY A 379 -0.52 -25.93 -1.73
N HIS A 380 -1.71 -25.34 -1.78
CA HIS A 380 -1.91 -23.92 -1.90
C HIS A 380 -2.01 -23.27 -0.50
N LEU A 381 -1.10 -22.35 -0.20
CA LEU A 381 -1.10 -21.62 1.05
C LEU A 381 -1.96 -20.35 0.94
N ILE A 382 -2.92 -20.19 1.84
CA ILE A 382 -3.83 -19.06 1.87
C ILE A 382 -3.98 -18.49 3.28
N ASN A 383 -4.09 -17.18 3.40
CA ASN A 383 -4.48 -16.51 4.63
C ASN A 383 -5.99 -16.58 4.83
N THR A 384 -6.45 -17.39 5.77
CA THR A 384 -7.87 -17.45 6.18
C THR A 384 -8.11 -16.48 7.32
N VAL A 385 -9.14 -15.64 7.20
CA VAL A 385 -9.54 -14.70 8.26
C VAL A 385 -10.21 -15.46 9.40
N ILE A 386 -9.68 -15.30 10.61
CA ILE A 386 -10.22 -15.93 11.83
C ILE A 386 -10.84 -14.93 12.81
N HIS A 387 -10.54 -13.63 12.66
CA HIS A 387 -11.16 -12.55 13.41
C HIS A 387 -11.06 -11.23 12.63
N THR A 388 -12.01 -10.32 12.86
CA THR A 388 -12.04 -9.00 12.21
C THR A 388 -12.20 -7.91 13.25
N PHE A 389 -11.31 -6.93 13.22
CA PHE A 389 -11.48 -5.66 13.91
C PHE A 389 -12.01 -4.63 12.90
N HIS A 390 -13.10 -3.97 13.25
CA HIS A 390 -13.73 -2.97 12.40
C HIS A 390 -13.27 -1.56 12.74
N ASN A 391 -13.08 -0.72 11.71
CA ASN A 391 -12.79 0.70 11.87
C ASN A 391 -11.57 1.01 12.75
N VAL A 392 -10.48 0.28 12.57
CA VAL A 392 -9.25 0.46 13.35
C VAL A 392 -8.56 1.76 12.92
N SER A 393 -8.32 2.64 13.89
CA SER A 393 -7.51 3.85 13.78
C SER A 393 -6.03 3.51 13.99
N GLN A 394 -5.11 4.33 13.45
CA GLN A 394 -3.67 4.22 13.73
C GLN A 394 -3.34 4.36 15.23
N PHE A 395 -4.22 4.98 15.99
CA PHE A 395 -4.08 5.15 17.44
C PHE A 395 -4.79 4.07 18.26
N TRP A 396 -5.47 3.11 17.62
CA TRP A 396 -6.30 2.09 18.27
C TRP A 396 -7.32 2.74 19.21
N THR A 397 -7.27 2.41 20.48
CA THR A 397 -8.14 2.96 21.55
C THR A 397 -7.50 4.13 22.29
N PHE A 398 -6.28 4.50 21.94
CA PHE A 398 -5.57 5.59 22.62
C PHE A 398 -6.04 6.96 22.11
N ALA A 399 -6.15 7.94 23.03
CA ALA A 399 -6.37 9.33 22.64
C ALA A 399 -5.16 9.84 21.82
N PRO A 400 -5.37 10.36 20.61
CA PRO A 400 -4.26 10.76 19.74
C PRO A 400 -3.28 11.74 20.40
N ALA A 401 -3.80 12.75 21.11
CA ALA A 401 -2.97 13.77 21.76
C ALA A 401 -2.05 13.15 22.84
N GLU A 402 -2.52 12.16 23.60
CA GLU A 402 -1.72 11.48 24.62
C GLU A 402 -0.74 10.47 23.99
N PHE A 403 -1.17 9.79 22.92
CA PHE A 403 -0.30 8.88 22.18
C PHE A 403 0.90 9.61 21.60
N LEU A 404 0.68 10.78 20.99
CA LEU A 404 1.70 11.57 20.33
C LEU A 404 2.70 12.24 21.30
N LYS A 405 2.40 12.33 22.60
CA LYS A 405 3.37 12.75 23.62
C LYS A 405 4.39 11.67 23.96
N GLN A 406 4.10 10.41 23.67
CA GLN A 406 5.01 9.30 23.95
C GLN A 406 6.14 9.27 22.91
N PRO A 407 7.29 8.67 23.24
CA PRO A 407 8.36 8.46 22.26
C PRO A 407 7.86 7.67 21.04
N VAL A 408 8.49 7.88 19.89
CA VAL A 408 8.31 7.04 18.70
C VAL A 408 8.75 5.62 19.04
N TYR A 409 8.06 4.63 18.50
CA TYR A 409 8.56 3.25 18.58
C TYR A 409 9.92 3.15 17.88
N ASP A 410 10.92 2.74 18.62
CA ASP A 410 12.27 2.55 18.13
C ASP A 410 12.90 1.26 18.70
N ARG A 411 14.18 1.06 18.43
CA ARG A 411 14.90 -0.13 18.89
C ARG A 411 14.81 -0.33 20.41
N ASN A 412 14.72 0.74 21.19
CA ASN A 412 14.73 0.77 22.64
C ASN A 412 13.36 1.02 23.27
N TYR A 413 12.41 1.58 22.50
CA TYR A 413 11.07 1.92 22.97
C TYR A 413 9.97 1.13 22.23
N PRO A 414 9.00 0.53 22.96
CA PRO A 414 8.90 0.42 24.42
C PRO A 414 10.08 -0.39 25.00
N PRO A 415 10.52 -0.06 26.25
CA PRO A 415 11.62 -0.82 26.86
C PRO A 415 11.21 -2.28 27.09
N CYS A 416 12.16 -3.18 27.00
CA CYS A 416 11.93 -4.59 27.33
C CYS A 416 12.00 -4.77 28.85
N ARG A 417 10.86 -4.62 29.53
CA ARG A 417 10.80 -4.64 31.01
C ARG A 417 11.06 -6.02 31.61
N TYR A 418 10.86 -7.07 30.82
CA TYR A 418 10.94 -8.47 31.26
C TYR A 418 12.09 -9.23 30.58
N CYS A 419 12.95 -8.53 29.83
CA CYS A 419 14.19 -9.08 29.29
C CYS A 419 15.20 -9.14 30.44
N GLY A 420 15.53 -10.37 30.86
CA GLY A 420 16.53 -10.65 31.88
C GLY A 420 17.68 -11.45 31.31
#